data_2289ab244e7f05bf5b79769a883cc3f5
#
_entry.id   2289ab244e7f05bf5b79769a883cc3f5
#
_cell.length_a   1.000
_cell.length_b   1.000
_cell.length_c   1.000
_cell.angle_alpha   90.00
_cell.angle_beta   90.00
_cell.angle_gamma   90.00
#
_symmetry.space_group_name_H-M   'P 1'
#
loop_
_entity.id
_entity.type
_entity.pdbx_description
1 polymer ?
#
loop_
_entity_poly.entity_id
_entity_poly.type
_entity_poly.pdbx_seq_one_letter_code
_entity_poly.pdbx_strand_id
1 'polypeptide(L)'
;MELQELGKRAKAAEVIMRNMGMKEKEKILLEVAEHLVEDTDAILAANQKDMDAGREAGMHQGLLDRLMLNKERIAQMAEGIRQVAELEDPVGEVLSMKQRPNGLMIGKKRVPLGVIGIIYESRPNVTADAFALCFKTGNTVILKGGSDAIHSNMAIVKSINETLSNNQLPEGVLSLIEDTSRETATAFMKMNEYVDVLIPRGGSGLIRAVVANATIPVIETGTDTCHIYVDETADLDMAVNIINNAKTQRIGVCNACESLVLHESIVDELMPRLSAKLSESHVEIRGDERVQKATKDAVAATEKDWGTEYLDYIISAKTVSDIDEAITHINKYNTGHSEAIITNNYEHAQKFLNEIDAAAVYVNASTRFTDGFEFGFGAEIGISTQKLHARGPMGLEALTTTKYIIYGDGQIRE
;
A
#
# COMPACT_ATOMS: atom_id res chain seq x y z
N MET A 1 -17.87 2.38 22.95
CA MET A 1 -19.02 1.80 22.21
C MET A 1 -18.72 0.32 21.98
N GLU A 2 -19.70 -0.57 22.11
CA GLU A 2 -19.46 -1.99 21.81
C GLU A 2 -19.18 -2.21 20.32
N LEU A 3 -18.27 -3.12 19.98
CA LEU A 3 -17.87 -3.41 18.59
C LEU A 3 -19.06 -3.76 17.69
N GLN A 4 -20.02 -4.53 18.22
CA GLN A 4 -21.23 -4.90 17.48
C GLN A 4 -22.07 -3.69 17.10
N GLU A 5 -22.18 -2.69 17.95
CA GLU A 5 -22.91 -1.47 17.66
C GLU A 5 -22.23 -0.65 16.56
N LEU A 6 -20.90 -0.54 16.60
CA LEU A 6 -20.13 0.04 15.48
C LEU A 6 -20.39 -0.67 14.15
N GLY A 7 -20.37 -2.01 14.17
CA GLY A 7 -20.64 -2.84 12.99
C GLY A 7 -22.05 -2.63 12.43
N LYS A 8 -23.07 -2.59 13.28
CA LYS A 8 -24.47 -2.33 12.87
C LYS A 8 -24.61 -0.96 12.22
N ARG A 9 -24.03 0.09 12.81
CA ARG A 9 -24.06 1.45 12.25
C ARG A 9 -23.35 1.51 10.90
N ALA A 10 -22.19 0.88 10.77
CA ALA A 10 -21.47 0.82 9.50
C ALA A 10 -22.27 0.13 8.40
N LYS A 11 -22.92 -1.01 8.70
CA LYS A 11 -23.80 -1.70 7.74
C LYS A 11 -25.05 -0.90 7.37
N ALA A 12 -25.64 -0.16 8.31
CA ALA A 12 -26.76 0.73 8.01
C ALA A 12 -26.33 1.91 7.09
N ALA A 13 -25.18 2.51 7.37
CA ALA A 13 -24.62 3.59 6.58
C ALA A 13 -24.20 3.13 5.18
N GLU A 14 -23.69 1.90 5.02
CA GLU A 14 -23.28 1.30 3.73
C GLU A 14 -24.40 1.39 2.69
N VAL A 15 -25.66 1.16 3.08
CA VAL A 15 -26.81 1.20 2.17
C VAL A 15 -27.00 2.59 1.56
N ILE A 16 -26.71 3.64 2.33
CA ILE A 16 -26.79 5.05 1.89
C ILE A 16 -25.59 5.36 1.00
N MET A 17 -24.38 5.01 1.45
CA MET A 17 -23.13 5.29 0.72
C MET A 17 -23.11 4.64 -0.67
N ARG A 18 -23.63 3.41 -0.80
CA ARG A 18 -23.71 2.68 -2.07
C ARG A 18 -24.48 3.44 -3.15
N ASN A 19 -25.44 4.28 -2.77
CA ASN A 19 -26.33 5.02 -3.67
C ASN A 19 -25.95 6.49 -3.82
N MET A 20 -24.93 6.97 -3.11
CA MET A 20 -24.50 8.37 -3.16
C MET A 20 -23.86 8.68 -4.51
N GLY A 21 -24.25 9.81 -5.10
CA GLY A 21 -23.74 10.27 -6.39
C GLY A 21 -22.30 10.82 -6.30
N MET A 22 -21.56 10.71 -7.42
CA MET A 22 -20.18 11.18 -7.52
C MET A 22 -20.02 12.65 -7.08
N LYS A 23 -20.84 13.55 -7.57
CA LYS A 23 -20.77 15.00 -7.24
C LYS A 23 -21.00 15.29 -5.75
N GLU A 24 -21.85 14.51 -5.10
CA GLU A 24 -22.12 14.65 -3.67
C GLU A 24 -20.90 14.18 -2.86
N LYS A 25 -20.31 13.03 -3.24
CA LYS A 25 -19.07 12.53 -2.63
C LYS A 25 -17.92 13.53 -2.79
N GLU A 26 -17.74 14.06 -3.99
CA GLU A 26 -16.72 15.09 -4.29
C GLU A 26 -16.89 16.34 -3.41
N LYS A 27 -18.10 16.91 -3.36
CA LYS A 27 -18.42 18.07 -2.53
C LYS A 27 -18.05 17.83 -1.06
N ILE A 28 -18.49 16.69 -0.50
CA ILE A 28 -18.25 16.36 0.92
C ILE A 28 -16.76 16.15 1.21
N LEU A 29 -16.01 15.49 0.31
CA LEU A 29 -14.57 15.33 0.45
C LEU A 29 -13.84 16.68 0.47
N LEU A 30 -14.24 17.63 -0.38
CA LEU A 30 -13.67 18.98 -0.39
C LEU A 30 -13.97 19.73 0.92
N GLU A 31 -15.20 19.64 1.44
CA GLU A 31 -15.57 20.22 2.74
C GLU A 31 -14.78 19.56 3.90
N VAL A 32 -14.55 18.24 3.86
CA VAL A 32 -13.71 17.55 4.85
C VAL A 32 -12.27 18.08 4.79
N ALA A 33 -11.72 18.27 3.59
CA ALA A 33 -10.37 18.81 3.43
C ALA A 33 -10.24 20.23 4.01
N GLU A 34 -11.24 21.08 3.82
CA GLU A 34 -11.29 22.43 4.40
C GLU A 34 -11.36 22.38 5.93
N HIS A 35 -12.28 21.57 6.48
CA HIS A 35 -12.48 21.46 7.92
C HIS A 35 -11.24 20.88 8.66
N LEU A 36 -10.53 19.93 8.07
CA LEU A 36 -9.26 19.44 8.63
C LEU A 36 -8.20 20.55 8.74
N VAL A 37 -8.17 21.49 7.80
CA VAL A 37 -7.26 22.65 7.86
C VAL A 37 -7.72 23.63 8.95
N GLU A 38 -9.03 23.87 9.08
CA GLU A 38 -9.60 24.71 10.14
C GLU A 38 -9.30 24.15 11.53
N ASP A 39 -9.39 22.83 11.71
CA ASP A 39 -9.14 22.12 12.95
C ASP A 39 -7.66 21.87 13.25
N THR A 40 -6.73 22.42 12.46
CA THR A 40 -5.28 22.20 12.58
C THR A 40 -4.78 22.31 14.02
N ASP A 41 -5.16 23.37 14.75
CA ASP A 41 -4.65 23.59 16.11
C ASP A 41 -5.19 22.54 17.11
N ALA A 42 -6.41 22.07 16.95
CA ALA A 42 -7.00 21.01 17.75
C ALA A 42 -6.33 19.65 17.49
N ILE A 43 -6.07 19.34 16.21
CA ILE A 43 -5.37 18.12 15.80
C ILE A 43 -3.92 18.14 16.31
N LEU A 44 -3.21 19.26 16.22
CA LEU A 44 -1.85 19.39 16.74
C LEU A 44 -1.78 19.24 18.27
N ALA A 45 -2.77 19.80 18.99
CA ALA A 45 -2.86 19.64 20.44
C ALA A 45 -3.08 18.16 20.87
N ALA A 46 -3.86 17.42 20.07
CA ALA A 46 -4.05 15.98 20.26
C ALA A 46 -2.76 15.19 19.92
N ASN A 47 -2.12 15.53 18.80
CA ASN A 47 -0.86 14.89 18.38
C ASN A 47 0.27 15.12 19.39
N GLN A 48 0.33 16.28 20.01
CA GLN A 48 1.33 16.57 21.05
C GLN A 48 1.25 15.56 22.22
N LYS A 49 0.04 15.12 22.61
CA LYS A 49 -0.15 14.09 23.65
C LYS A 49 0.46 12.76 23.24
N ASP A 50 0.21 12.33 22.00
CA ASP A 50 0.78 11.09 21.45
C ASP A 50 2.31 11.20 21.35
N MET A 51 2.83 12.33 20.91
CA MET A 51 4.29 12.60 20.82
C MET A 51 4.97 12.57 22.17
N ASP A 52 4.35 13.13 23.21
CA ASP A 52 4.91 13.15 24.57
C ASP A 52 4.90 11.73 25.16
N ALA A 53 3.80 11.00 25.02
CA ALA A 53 3.69 9.60 25.44
C ALA A 53 4.73 8.71 24.68
N GLY A 54 4.91 8.92 23.38
CA GLY A 54 5.89 8.21 22.58
C GLY A 54 7.34 8.45 23.04
N ARG A 55 7.68 9.71 23.36
CA ARG A 55 9.01 10.06 23.90
C ARG A 55 9.24 9.44 25.28
N GLU A 56 8.26 9.52 26.18
CA GLU A 56 8.33 8.92 27.51
C GLU A 56 8.48 7.39 27.44
N ALA A 57 7.83 6.74 26.49
CA ALA A 57 7.96 5.30 26.24
C ALA A 57 9.27 4.91 25.55
N GLY A 58 10.15 5.86 25.20
CA GLY A 58 11.41 5.59 24.51
C GLY A 58 11.23 5.14 23.04
N MET A 59 10.17 5.61 22.36
CA MET A 59 9.89 5.28 20.96
C MET A 59 11.07 5.69 20.07
N HIS A 60 11.44 4.80 19.14
CA HIS A 60 12.52 5.05 18.18
C HIS A 60 12.23 6.29 17.33
N GLN A 61 13.28 7.08 17.02
CA GLN A 61 13.17 8.37 16.31
C GLN A 61 12.40 8.27 14.98
N GLY A 62 12.59 7.19 14.22
CA GLY A 62 11.87 6.98 12.96
C GLY A 62 10.35 6.76 13.14
N LEU A 63 9.92 6.18 14.27
CA LEU A 63 8.49 6.05 14.60
C LEU A 63 7.92 7.39 15.10
N LEU A 64 8.68 8.15 15.87
CA LEU A 64 8.30 9.50 16.28
C LEU A 64 8.12 10.43 15.07
N ASP A 65 9.00 10.33 14.06
CA ASP A 65 8.84 11.10 12.83
C ASP A 65 7.56 10.71 12.07
N ARG A 66 7.22 9.42 12.01
CA ARG A 66 5.96 8.95 11.41
C ARG A 66 4.72 9.42 12.16
N LEU A 67 4.80 9.50 13.47
CA LEU A 67 3.71 9.91 14.36
C LEU A 67 3.49 11.42 14.34
N MET A 68 4.57 12.20 14.17
CA MET A 68 4.55 13.65 14.25
C MET A 68 3.66 14.27 13.19
N LEU A 69 2.77 15.17 13.61
CA LEU A 69 2.04 16.09 12.75
C LEU A 69 2.55 17.53 12.93
N ASN A 70 2.48 18.30 11.88
CA ASN A 70 2.68 19.74 11.86
C ASN A 70 1.70 20.37 10.87
N LYS A 71 1.66 21.68 10.76
CA LYS A 71 0.76 22.39 9.85
C LYS A 71 0.89 21.94 8.40
N GLU A 72 2.12 21.68 7.96
CA GLU A 72 2.39 21.25 6.58
C GLU A 72 1.86 19.83 6.34
N ARG A 73 2.06 18.89 7.27
CA ARG A 73 1.55 17.51 7.15
C ARG A 73 0.02 17.46 7.18
N ILE A 74 -0.64 18.33 7.98
CA ILE A 74 -2.11 18.45 7.96
C ILE A 74 -2.59 19.05 6.62
N ALA A 75 -1.91 20.06 6.11
CA ALA A 75 -2.21 20.60 4.79
C ALA A 75 -2.01 19.56 3.68
N GLN A 76 -0.99 18.71 3.78
CA GLN A 76 -0.76 17.59 2.85
C GLN A 76 -1.87 16.53 2.94
N MET A 77 -2.37 16.21 4.15
CA MET A 77 -3.53 15.32 4.30
C MET A 77 -4.78 15.90 3.61
N ALA A 78 -5.05 17.18 3.83
CA ALA A 78 -6.16 17.86 3.17
C ALA A 78 -6.01 17.89 1.65
N GLU A 79 -4.79 18.11 1.15
CA GLU A 79 -4.48 18.04 -0.27
C GLU A 79 -4.68 16.65 -0.84
N GLY A 80 -4.25 15.59 -0.12
CA GLY A 80 -4.52 14.21 -0.49
C GLY A 80 -6.02 13.91 -0.64
N ILE A 81 -6.85 14.44 0.25
CA ILE A 81 -8.32 14.30 0.14
C ILE A 81 -8.86 15.04 -1.09
N ARG A 82 -8.36 16.26 -1.41
CA ARG A 82 -8.74 16.97 -2.63
C ARG A 82 -8.39 16.19 -3.89
N GLN A 83 -7.20 15.63 -3.94
CA GLN A 83 -6.76 14.78 -5.06
C GLN A 83 -7.68 13.55 -5.23
N VAL A 84 -8.06 12.89 -4.12
CA VAL A 84 -9.03 11.78 -4.17
C VAL A 84 -10.40 12.26 -4.65
N ALA A 85 -10.84 13.46 -4.25
CA ALA A 85 -12.10 14.04 -4.72
C ALA A 85 -12.13 14.23 -6.23
N GLU A 86 -11.01 14.61 -6.84
CA GLU A 86 -10.87 14.84 -8.28
C GLU A 86 -10.76 13.55 -9.11
N LEU A 87 -10.41 12.40 -8.50
CA LEU A 87 -10.31 11.14 -9.22
C LEU A 87 -11.66 10.70 -9.78
N GLU A 88 -11.63 10.01 -10.91
CA GLU A 88 -12.82 9.38 -11.49
C GLU A 88 -13.38 8.30 -10.54
N ASP A 89 -14.69 8.34 -10.31
CA ASP A 89 -15.37 7.36 -9.46
C ASP A 89 -15.61 6.06 -10.22
N PRO A 90 -14.99 4.95 -9.83
CA PRO A 90 -15.17 3.67 -10.52
C PRO A 90 -16.53 3.01 -10.25
N VAL A 91 -17.27 3.48 -9.25
CA VAL A 91 -18.55 2.89 -8.86
C VAL A 91 -19.61 3.16 -9.89
N GLY A 92 -20.22 2.10 -10.39
CA GLY A 92 -21.26 2.19 -11.41
C GLY A 92 -20.79 1.90 -12.83
N GLU A 93 -19.48 1.81 -13.06
CA GLU A 93 -18.91 1.43 -14.33
C GLU A 93 -19.43 0.06 -14.80
N VAL A 94 -19.87 -0.03 -16.05
CA VAL A 94 -20.29 -1.28 -16.69
C VAL A 94 -19.13 -1.82 -17.51
N LEU A 95 -18.42 -2.81 -16.97
CA LEU A 95 -17.22 -3.39 -17.57
C LEU A 95 -17.54 -4.20 -18.84
N SER A 96 -18.71 -4.78 -18.91
CA SER A 96 -19.18 -5.53 -20.07
C SER A 96 -20.71 -5.63 -20.08
N MET A 97 -21.31 -5.72 -21.27
CA MET A 97 -22.73 -6.02 -21.48
C MET A 97 -22.87 -6.89 -22.73
N LYS A 98 -23.47 -8.07 -22.58
CA LYS A 98 -23.60 -9.04 -23.69
C LYS A 98 -24.98 -9.68 -23.72
N GLN A 99 -25.57 -9.74 -24.90
CA GLN A 99 -26.79 -10.52 -25.13
C GLN A 99 -26.45 -12.01 -25.24
N ARG A 100 -27.28 -12.84 -24.58
CA ARG A 100 -27.15 -14.29 -24.63
C ARG A 100 -28.11 -14.88 -25.69
N PRO A 101 -27.85 -16.10 -26.15
CA PRO A 101 -28.72 -16.72 -27.17
C PRO A 101 -30.23 -16.82 -26.78
N ASN A 102 -30.53 -16.88 -25.48
CA ASN A 102 -31.87 -16.87 -24.95
C ASN A 102 -32.50 -15.48 -24.78
N GLY A 103 -31.80 -14.42 -25.25
CA GLY A 103 -32.28 -13.05 -25.19
C GLY A 103 -31.93 -12.29 -23.92
N LEU A 104 -31.41 -12.92 -22.86
CA LEU A 104 -30.95 -12.22 -21.67
C LEU A 104 -29.79 -11.29 -22.00
N MET A 105 -29.87 -10.05 -21.49
CA MET A 105 -28.76 -9.09 -21.52
C MET A 105 -28.03 -9.17 -20.17
N ILE A 106 -26.78 -9.63 -20.17
CA ILE A 106 -25.97 -9.83 -18.96
C ILE A 106 -24.84 -8.84 -18.97
N GLY A 107 -24.78 -7.98 -17.95
CA GLY A 107 -23.70 -7.01 -17.71
C GLY A 107 -22.94 -7.26 -16.42
N LYS A 108 -21.69 -6.83 -16.40
CA LYS A 108 -20.82 -6.82 -15.21
C LYS A 108 -20.60 -5.38 -14.78
N LYS A 109 -21.08 -5.02 -13.60
CA LYS A 109 -21.05 -3.65 -13.06
C LYS A 109 -20.18 -3.58 -11.81
N ARG A 110 -19.36 -2.54 -11.69
CA ARG A 110 -18.53 -2.24 -10.51
C ARG A 110 -19.40 -1.66 -9.38
N VAL A 111 -19.15 -2.14 -8.16
CA VAL A 111 -19.87 -1.73 -6.94
C VAL A 111 -18.91 -1.64 -5.75
N PRO A 112 -19.24 -0.90 -4.67
CA PRO A 112 -18.44 -0.89 -3.46
C PRO A 112 -18.21 -2.30 -2.89
N LEU A 113 -17.11 -2.48 -2.16
CA LEU A 113 -16.86 -3.70 -1.37
C LEU A 113 -17.86 -3.83 -0.21
N GLY A 114 -18.19 -2.71 0.44
CA GLY A 114 -19.10 -2.67 1.58
C GLY A 114 -18.51 -1.99 2.80
N VAL A 115 -18.40 -2.69 3.93
CA VAL A 115 -17.75 -2.21 5.14
C VAL A 115 -16.29 -2.66 5.15
N ILE A 116 -15.37 -1.71 5.14
CA ILE A 116 -13.92 -1.96 5.14
C ILE A 116 -13.38 -1.75 6.56
N GLY A 117 -12.71 -2.75 7.11
CA GLY A 117 -11.95 -2.62 8.35
C GLY A 117 -10.48 -2.31 8.05
N ILE A 118 -9.90 -1.30 8.71
CA ILE A 118 -8.48 -0.96 8.54
C ILE A 118 -7.80 -0.98 9.89
N ILE A 119 -6.74 -1.81 10.00
CA ILE A 119 -5.92 -1.93 11.21
C ILE A 119 -4.54 -1.35 10.91
N TYR A 120 -4.12 -0.28 11.62
CA TYR A 120 -2.89 0.44 11.30
C TYR A 120 -2.11 0.90 12.52
N GLU A 121 -0.83 1.22 12.33
CA GLU A 121 0.13 1.63 13.37
C GLU A 121 0.74 2.99 13.04
N SER A 122 1.05 3.78 14.09
CA SER A 122 1.98 4.95 14.09
C SER A 122 1.87 5.92 12.91
N ARG A 123 0.70 6.07 12.29
CA ARG A 123 0.53 6.91 11.09
C ARG A 123 -0.82 7.63 11.11
N PRO A 124 -0.94 8.77 11.79
CA PRO A 124 -2.21 9.52 11.86
C PRO A 124 -2.80 9.90 10.50
N ASN A 125 -1.96 10.17 9.49
CA ASN A 125 -2.39 10.48 8.13
C ASN A 125 -3.22 9.35 7.50
N VAL A 126 -2.95 8.08 7.83
CA VAL A 126 -3.72 6.94 7.31
C VAL A 126 -5.21 7.05 7.65
N THR A 127 -5.56 7.70 8.76
CA THR A 127 -6.96 7.96 9.13
C THR A 127 -7.70 8.75 8.05
N ALA A 128 -7.08 9.82 7.56
CA ALA A 128 -7.66 10.69 6.52
C ALA A 128 -7.62 10.02 5.13
N ASP A 129 -6.50 9.41 4.78
CA ASP A 129 -6.32 8.73 3.48
C ASP A 129 -7.31 7.57 3.33
N ALA A 130 -7.42 6.73 4.37
CA ALA A 130 -8.34 5.60 4.40
C ALA A 130 -9.80 6.03 4.29
N PHE A 131 -10.18 7.09 5.03
CA PHE A 131 -11.53 7.66 4.92
C PHE A 131 -11.80 8.12 3.49
N ALA A 132 -10.92 8.94 2.91
CA ALA A 132 -11.15 9.54 1.59
C ALA A 132 -11.33 8.49 0.49
N LEU A 133 -10.45 7.47 0.46
CA LEU A 133 -10.50 6.39 -0.52
C LEU A 133 -11.77 5.51 -0.36
N CYS A 134 -12.11 5.13 0.88
CA CYS A 134 -13.31 4.36 1.16
C CYS A 134 -14.57 5.16 0.84
N PHE A 135 -14.64 6.44 1.23
CA PHE A 135 -15.77 7.31 0.99
C PHE A 135 -16.01 7.55 -0.51
N LYS A 136 -14.94 7.87 -1.27
CA LYS A 136 -15.02 8.07 -2.72
C LYS A 136 -15.58 6.85 -3.44
N THR A 137 -15.24 5.65 -2.97
CA THR A 137 -15.73 4.38 -3.54
C THR A 137 -17.04 3.88 -2.94
N GLY A 138 -17.73 4.70 -2.13
CA GLY A 138 -19.04 4.37 -1.57
C GLY A 138 -19.01 3.29 -0.49
N ASN A 139 -17.85 3.04 0.12
CA ASN A 139 -17.68 2.14 1.26
C ASN A 139 -17.84 2.91 2.57
N THR A 140 -18.21 2.20 3.63
CA THR A 140 -18.02 2.65 5.01
C THR A 140 -16.74 2.08 5.58
N VAL A 141 -16.15 2.75 6.58
CA VAL A 141 -14.86 2.32 7.13
C VAL A 141 -14.87 2.28 8.66
N ILE A 142 -14.35 1.19 9.21
CA ILE A 142 -14.09 1.03 10.63
C ILE A 142 -12.56 0.99 10.83
N LEU A 143 -12.04 1.98 11.53
CA LEU A 143 -10.62 2.17 11.79
C LEU A 143 -10.24 1.59 13.15
N LYS A 144 -9.11 0.89 13.21
CA LYS A 144 -8.46 0.42 14.43
C LYS A 144 -7.01 0.84 14.40
N GLY A 145 -6.73 2.01 14.97
CA GLY A 145 -5.37 2.53 15.15
C GLY A 145 -4.61 1.84 16.29
N GLY A 146 -3.30 2.02 16.31
CA GLY A 146 -2.44 1.68 17.45
C GLY A 146 -2.65 2.64 18.62
N SER A 147 -2.18 2.24 19.83
CA SER A 147 -2.24 3.06 21.04
C SER A 147 -1.34 4.30 20.97
N ASP A 148 -0.36 4.26 20.11
CA ASP A 148 0.66 5.29 19.92
C ASP A 148 0.15 6.55 19.21
N ALA A 149 -0.98 6.48 18.50
CA ALA A 149 -1.57 7.58 17.73
C ALA A 149 -3.05 7.85 18.09
N ILE A 150 -3.54 7.32 19.20
CA ILE A 150 -4.99 7.31 19.47
C ILE A 150 -5.59 8.72 19.58
N HIS A 151 -4.92 9.66 20.24
CA HIS A 151 -5.43 11.01 20.39
C HIS A 151 -5.48 11.75 19.05
N SER A 152 -4.44 11.61 18.22
CA SER A 152 -4.40 12.16 16.87
C SER A 152 -5.52 11.58 16.00
N ASN A 153 -5.68 10.25 16.02
CA ASN A 153 -6.72 9.58 15.25
C ASN A 153 -8.12 10.02 15.67
N MET A 154 -8.38 10.14 16.99
CA MET A 154 -9.65 10.64 17.50
C MET A 154 -9.95 12.08 17.05
N ALA A 155 -8.94 12.96 17.06
CA ALA A 155 -9.13 14.35 16.63
C ALA A 155 -9.43 14.44 15.12
N ILE A 156 -8.73 13.68 14.29
CA ILE A 156 -8.97 13.61 12.84
C ILE A 156 -10.38 13.06 12.54
N VAL A 157 -10.72 11.91 13.17
CA VAL A 157 -12.06 11.29 12.99
C VAL A 157 -13.18 12.22 13.45
N LYS A 158 -12.96 12.97 14.53
CA LYS A 158 -13.94 13.97 15.02
C LYS A 158 -14.18 15.05 13.96
N SER A 159 -13.12 15.66 13.44
CA SER A 159 -13.21 16.69 12.40
C SER A 159 -13.96 16.18 11.15
N ILE A 160 -13.62 14.98 10.68
CA ILE A 160 -14.30 14.35 9.54
C ILE A 160 -15.78 14.12 9.85
N ASN A 161 -16.13 13.53 11.00
CA ASN A 161 -17.50 13.19 11.37
C ASN A 161 -18.37 14.45 11.59
N GLU A 162 -17.80 15.57 12.04
CA GLU A 162 -18.51 16.85 12.10
C GLU A 162 -18.95 17.30 10.71
N THR A 163 -18.08 17.23 9.70
CA THR A 163 -18.44 17.52 8.30
C THR A 163 -19.49 16.55 7.76
N LEU A 164 -19.37 15.24 8.05
CA LEU A 164 -20.36 14.25 7.62
C LEU A 164 -21.72 14.54 8.24
N SER A 165 -21.77 14.89 9.53
CA SER A 165 -23.00 15.26 10.23
C SER A 165 -23.63 16.53 9.66
N ASN A 166 -22.83 17.55 9.34
CA ASN A 166 -23.32 18.80 8.71
C ASN A 166 -23.96 18.52 7.33
N ASN A 167 -23.51 17.47 6.64
CA ASN A 167 -24.10 16.98 5.39
C ASN A 167 -25.21 15.92 5.60
N GLN A 168 -25.70 15.76 6.83
CA GLN A 168 -26.80 14.85 7.21
C GLN A 168 -26.51 13.38 6.91
N LEU A 169 -25.24 12.99 6.86
CA LEU A 169 -24.87 11.59 6.72
C LEU A 169 -25.03 10.84 8.06
N PRO A 170 -25.40 9.56 8.01
CA PRO A 170 -25.58 8.76 9.21
C PRO A 170 -24.27 8.50 9.93
N GLU A 171 -24.34 8.32 11.24
CA GLU A 171 -23.25 7.74 11.99
C GLU A 171 -22.90 6.35 11.40
N GLY A 172 -21.60 6.01 11.38
CA GLY A 172 -21.12 4.74 10.86
C GLY A 172 -20.50 4.80 9.46
N VAL A 173 -20.57 5.97 8.76
CA VAL A 173 -19.77 6.17 7.53
C VAL A 173 -18.28 6.07 7.84
N LEU A 174 -17.84 6.72 8.92
CA LEU A 174 -16.50 6.59 9.49
C LEU A 174 -16.61 6.27 10.98
N SER A 175 -16.02 5.16 11.40
CA SER A 175 -15.96 4.75 12.80
C SER A 175 -14.51 4.52 13.24
N LEU A 176 -14.19 4.86 14.49
CA LEU A 176 -12.91 4.54 15.12
C LEU A 176 -13.14 3.66 16.34
N ILE A 177 -12.41 2.56 16.45
CA ILE A 177 -12.34 1.74 17.66
C ILE A 177 -11.34 2.41 18.59
N GLU A 178 -11.83 3.03 19.66
CA GLU A 178 -11.02 3.78 20.62
C GLU A 178 -10.26 2.87 21.61
N ASP A 179 -10.82 1.68 21.89
CA ASP A 179 -10.13 0.69 22.70
C ASP A 179 -8.92 0.11 21.95
N THR A 180 -7.72 0.42 22.44
CA THR A 180 -6.45 0.03 21.82
C THR A 180 -5.95 -1.35 22.20
N SER A 181 -6.70 -2.11 23.03
CA SER A 181 -6.32 -3.44 23.49
C SER A 181 -6.16 -4.46 22.34
N ARG A 182 -5.34 -5.48 22.58
CA ARG A 182 -5.15 -6.59 21.63
C ARG A 182 -6.39 -7.49 21.57
N GLU A 183 -7.11 -7.60 22.66
CA GLU A 183 -8.36 -8.35 22.76
C GLU A 183 -9.40 -7.76 21.81
N THR A 184 -9.59 -6.45 21.85
CA THR A 184 -10.51 -5.74 20.95
C THR A 184 -10.06 -5.82 19.49
N ALA A 185 -8.76 -5.74 19.21
CA ALA A 185 -8.24 -5.95 17.84
C ALA A 185 -8.56 -7.37 17.35
N THR A 186 -8.38 -8.40 18.19
CA THR A 186 -8.69 -9.79 17.84
C THR A 186 -10.20 -10.01 17.66
N ALA A 187 -11.03 -9.38 18.47
CA ALA A 187 -12.48 -9.43 18.33
C ALA A 187 -12.92 -8.75 17.01
N PHE A 188 -12.34 -7.61 16.68
CA PHE A 188 -12.60 -6.89 15.43
C PHE A 188 -12.28 -7.74 14.19
N MET A 189 -11.17 -8.48 14.19
CA MET A 189 -10.77 -9.37 13.09
C MET A 189 -11.77 -10.53 12.84
N LYS A 190 -12.74 -10.71 13.72
CA LYS A 190 -13.75 -11.79 13.66
C LYS A 190 -15.17 -11.28 13.42
N MET A 191 -15.34 -10.00 13.10
CA MET A 191 -16.66 -9.38 12.88
C MET A 191 -17.23 -9.64 11.49
N ASN A 192 -17.21 -10.88 11.03
CA ASN A 192 -17.67 -11.29 9.69
C ASN A 192 -19.12 -10.88 9.37
N GLU A 193 -19.96 -10.70 10.38
CA GLU A 193 -21.36 -10.27 10.20
C GLU A 193 -21.44 -8.81 9.72
N TYR A 194 -20.42 -8.00 10.03
CA TYR A 194 -20.45 -6.55 9.80
C TYR A 194 -19.37 -6.04 8.87
N VAL A 195 -18.22 -6.70 8.80
CA VAL A 195 -17.06 -6.24 8.04
C VAL A 195 -16.81 -7.19 6.87
N ASP A 196 -16.75 -6.63 5.67
CA ASP A 196 -16.63 -7.41 4.43
C ASP A 196 -15.17 -7.72 4.09
N VAL A 197 -14.23 -6.83 4.46
CA VAL A 197 -12.80 -7.00 4.20
C VAL A 197 -11.96 -6.24 5.24
N LEU A 198 -10.77 -6.78 5.56
CA LEU A 198 -9.76 -6.14 6.40
C LEU A 198 -8.54 -5.76 5.57
N ILE A 199 -7.98 -4.59 5.85
CA ILE A 199 -6.73 -4.10 5.26
C ILE A 199 -5.77 -3.73 6.40
N PRO A 200 -4.74 -4.55 6.68
CA PRO A 200 -3.71 -4.18 7.65
C PRO A 200 -2.71 -3.20 7.05
N ARG A 201 -2.30 -2.18 7.81
CA ARG A 201 -1.30 -1.17 7.45
C ARG A 201 -0.27 -0.97 8.57
N GLY A 202 0.84 -1.64 8.50
CA GLY A 202 1.86 -1.59 9.55
C GLY A 202 3.06 -2.46 9.25
N GLY A 203 3.84 -2.77 10.27
CA GLY A 203 4.98 -3.66 10.14
C GLY A 203 4.58 -5.13 9.95
N SER A 204 5.55 -5.97 9.56
CA SER A 204 5.35 -7.40 9.28
C SER A 204 4.68 -8.16 10.43
N GLY A 205 4.93 -7.73 11.67
CA GLY A 205 4.31 -8.34 12.86
C GLY A 205 2.80 -8.16 12.89
N LEU A 206 2.31 -6.94 12.61
CA LEU A 206 0.88 -6.65 12.52
C LEU A 206 0.24 -7.43 11.38
N ILE A 207 0.83 -7.38 10.19
CA ILE A 207 0.28 -8.04 9.00
C ILE A 207 0.12 -9.55 9.24
N ARG A 208 1.20 -10.21 9.71
CA ARG A 208 1.13 -11.64 10.08
C ARG A 208 0.09 -11.94 11.15
N ALA A 209 -0.04 -11.07 12.16
CA ALA A 209 -1.03 -11.26 13.22
C ALA A 209 -2.47 -11.16 12.68
N VAL A 210 -2.73 -10.21 11.78
CA VAL A 210 -4.06 -10.06 11.15
C VAL A 210 -4.35 -11.27 10.27
N VAL A 211 -3.45 -11.65 9.38
CA VAL A 211 -3.63 -12.80 8.47
C VAL A 211 -3.86 -14.10 9.24
N ALA A 212 -3.12 -14.32 10.34
CA ALA A 212 -3.24 -15.54 11.14
C ALA A 212 -4.51 -15.62 12.01
N ASN A 213 -5.10 -14.49 12.39
CA ASN A 213 -6.21 -14.44 13.36
C ASN A 213 -7.55 -13.99 12.74
N ALA A 214 -7.54 -13.34 11.58
CA ALA A 214 -8.76 -12.87 10.95
C ALA A 214 -9.59 -14.03 10.40
N THR A 215 -10.90 -13.93 10.58
CA THR A 215 -11.88 -14.76 9.87
C THR A 215 -12.57 -13.99 8.75
N ILE A 216 -12.40 -12.66 8.74
CA ILE A 216 -12.80 -11.76 7.64
C ILE A 216 -11.73 -11.86 6.54
N PRO A 217 -12.09 -11.84 5.25
CA PRO A 217 -11.12 -11.75 4.17
C PRO A 217 -10.14 -10.59 4.37
N VAL A 218 -8.84 -10.84 4.15
CA VAL A 218 -7.78 -9.85 4.32
C VAL A 218 -7.17 -9.51 2.96
N ILE A 219 -7.01 -8.23 2.67
CA ILE A 219 -6.15 -7.76 1.59
C ILE A 219 -4.80 -7.41 2.21
N GLU A 220 -3.80 -8.24 1.92
CA GLU A 220 -2.48 -8.12 2.53
C GLU A 220 -1.64 -7.05 1.85
N THR A 221 -0.94 -6.26 2.68
CA THR A 221 0.24 -5.50 2.27
C THR A 221 1.44 -6.18 2.93
N GLY A 222 2.47 -6.59 2.16
CA GLY A 222 3.55 -7.44 2.68
C GLY A 222 4.67 -6.68 3.39
N THR A 223 5.68 -7.43 3.86
CA THR A 223 7.07 -6.97 3.99
C THR A 223 7.71 -7.16 2.63
N ASP A 224 8.49 -6.18 2.16
CA ASP A 224 8.81 -6.13 0.75
C ASP A 224 10.33 -6.13 0.51
N THR A 225 10.78 -7.18 -0.18
CA THR A 225 12.15 -7.29 -0.66
C THR A 225 12.14 -7.18 -2.18
N CYS A 226 12.53 -6.02 -2.69
CA CYS A 226 12.60 -5.76 -4.13
C CYS A 226 14.01 -6.03 -4.66
N HIS A 227 14.10 -6.68 -5.83
CA HIS A 227 15.36 -7.01 -6.47
C HIS A 227 15.55 -6.23 -7.78
N ILE A 228 16.81 -5.97 -8.11
CA ILE A 228 17.20 -5.52 -9.45
C ILE A 228 18.24 -6.50 -10.00
N TYR A 229 17.91 -7.16 -11.12
CA TYR A 229 18.84 -7.97 -11.88
C TYR A 229 19.55 -7.11 -12.94
N VAL A 230 20.87 -7.12 -12.95
CA VAL A 230 21.70 -6.50 -13.98
C VAL A 230 22.24 -7.59 -14.89
N ASP A 231 21.71 -7.61 -16.11
CA ASP A 231 22.01 -8.61 -17.13
C ASP A 231 23.38 -8.35 -17.82
N GLU A 232 23.92 -9.36 -18.48
CA GLU A 232 25.21 -9.28 -19.19
C GLU A 232 25.27 -8.18 -20.26
N THR A 233 24.12 -7.83 -20.84
CA THR A 233 23.99 -6.82 -21.90
C THR A 233 23.60 -5.44 -21.39
N ALA A 234 23.54 -5.24 -20.07
CA ALA A 234 23.08 -4.01 -19.48
C ALA A 234 23.99 -2.81 -19.83
N ASP A 235 23.38 -1.65 -19.98
CA ASP A 235 24.09 -0.38 -19.93
C ASP A 235 24.46 -0.10 -18.48
N LEU A 236 25.75 -0.07 -18.16
CA LEU A 236 26.25 0.03 -16.80
C LEU A 236 26.02 1.41 -16.18
N ASP A 237 26.00 2.49 -16.96
CA ASP A 237 25.72 3.82 -16.44
C ASP A 237 24.21 3.94 -16.10
N MET A 238 23.33 3.38 -16.92
CA MET A 238 21.91 3.22 -16.61
C MET A 238 21.73 2.39 -15.34
N ALA A 239 22.44 1.27 -15.21
CA ALA A 239 22.35 0.40 -14.03
C ALA A 239 22.73 1.14 -12.74
N VAL A 240 23.84 1.86 -12.73
CA VAL A 240 24.26 2.67 -11.57
C VAL A 240 23.21 3.70 -11.19
N ASN A 241 22.63 4.40 -12.17
CA ASN A 241 21.62 5.44 -11.91
C ASN A 241 20.32 4.84 -11.35
N ILE A 242 19.82 3.76 -11.96
CA ILE A 242 18.59 3.08 -11.52
C ILE A 242 18.78 2.52 -10.11
N ILE A 243 19.86 1.78 -9.85
CA ILE A 243 20.12 1.17 -8.54
C ILE A 243 20.29 2.24 -7.46
N ASN A 244 21.07 3.30 -7.74
CA ASN A 244 21.22 4.40 -6.79
C ASN A 244 19.88 5.06 -6.46
N ASN A 245 19.05 5.36 -7.46
CA ASN A 245 17.71 5.89 -7.24
C ASN A 245 16.84 4.92 -6.44
N ALA A 246 16.81 3.65 -6.84
CA ALA A 246 15.98 2.63 -6.20
C ALA A 246 16.35 2.40 -4.71
N LYS A 247 17.63 2.57 -4.35
CA LYS A 247 18.10 2.37 -2.98
C LYS A 247 18.09 3.64 -2.15
N THR A 248 18.46 4.81 -2.69
CA THR A 248 18.80 5.99 -1.87
C THR A 248 17.75 7.09 -1.87
N GLN A 249 16.84 7.14 -2.85
CA GLN A 249 15.81 8.18 -2.94
C GLN A 249 14.91 8.19 -1.70
N ARG A 250 14.53 7.01 -1.19
CA ARG A 250 13.78 6.83 0.06
C ARG A 250 13.94 5.39 0.56
N ILE A 251 14.67 5.18 1.63
CA ILE A 251 15.02 3.84 2.12
C ILE A 251 13.89 3.13 2.89
N GLY A 252 13.02 3.89 3.56
CA GLY A 252 12.00 3.34 4.46
C GLY A 252 10.67 3.03 3.80
N VAL A 253 10.67 2.59 2.54
CA VAL A 253 9.47 2.27 1.74
C VAL A 253 9.60 0.91 1.06
N CYS A 254 8.45 0.27 0.85
CA CYS A 254 8.33 -1.10 0.37
C CYS A 254 8.90 -1.35 -1.05
N ASN A 255 8.95 -0.33 -1.90
CA ASN A 255 9.46 -0.43 -3.27
C ASN A 255 10.94 -0.01 -3.41
N ALA A 256 11.65 0.25 -2.28
CA ALA A 256 13.10 0.46 -2.30
C ALA A 256 13.81 -0.86 -2.66
N CYS A 257 14.90 -0.76 -3.43
CA CYS A 257 15.70 -1.94 -3.75
C CYS A 257 16.46 -2.42 -2.51
N GLU A 258 16.31 -3.69 -2.16
CA GLU A 258 16.96 -4.32 -1.02
C GLU A 258 18.03 -5.35 -1.44
N SER A 259 17.91 -5.89 -2.65
CA SER A 259 18.82 -6.90 -3.16
C SER A 259 19.16 -6.71 -4.64
N LEU A 260 20.42 -6.89 -4.98
CA LEU A 260 20.93 -6.92 -6.34
C LEU A 260 21.24 -8.34 -6.75
N VAL A 261 20.94 -8.66 -8.01
CA VAL A 261 21.38 -9.88 -8.68
C VAL A 261 22.19 -9.46 -9.89
N LEU A 262 23.43 -9.90 -9.99
CA LEU A 262 24.40 -9.42 -10.96
C LEU A 262 24.90 -10.57 -11.83
N HIS A 263 24.81 -10.42 -13.16
CA HIS A 263 25.46 -11.38 -14.06
C HIS A 263 26.98 -11.37 -13.84
N GLU A 264 27.61 -12.53 -13.76
CA GLU A 264 29.03 -12.65 -13.39
C GLU A 264 29.98 -11.88 -14.32
N SER A 265 29.65 -11.76 -15.62
CA SER A 265 30.49 -11.08 -16.61
C SER A 265 30.64 -9.58 -16.38
N ILE A 266 29.66 -8.92 -15.70
CA ILE A 266 29.66 -7.46 -15.55
C ILE A 266 30.13 -7.00 -14.16
N VAL A 267 30.29 -7.92 -13.21
CA VAL A 267 30.58 -7.60 -11.81
C VAL A 267 31.84 -6.75 -11.64
N ASP A 268 32.95 -7.12 -12.33
CA ASP A 268 34.23 -6.46 -12.19
C ASP A 268 34.22 -5.02 -12.74
N GLU A 269 33.35 -4.72 -13.70
CA GLU A 269 33.20 -3.38 -14.28
C GLU A 269 32.16 -2.54 -13.53
N LEU A 270 31.02 -3.16 -13.17
CA LEU A 270 29.91 -2.48 -12.51
C LEU A 270 30.22 -2.12 -11.05
N MET A 271 30.73 -3.07 -10.27
CA MET A 271 30.82 -2.90 -8.80
C MET A 271 31.70 -1.74 -8.36
N PRO A 272 32.86 -1.44 -8.98
CA PRO A 272 33.64 -0.25 -8.60
C PRO A 272 32.87 1.06 -8.82
N ARG A 273 32.10 1.17 -9.92
CA ARG A 273 31.29 2.36 -10.23
C ARG A 273 30.11 2.49 -9.27
N LEU A 274 29.41 1.36 -9.05
CA LEU A 274 28.23 1.32 -8.19
C LEU A 274 28.59 1.57 -6.72
N SER A 275 29.66 0.95 -6.21
CA SER A 275 30.15 1.15 -4.85
C SER A 275 30.53 2.61 -4.61
N ALA A 276 31.26 3.25 -5.56
CA ALA A 276 31.58 4.66 -5.49
C ALA A 276 30.31 5.54 -5.40
N LYS A 277 29.27 5.22 -6.20
CA LYS A 277 28.02 5.98 -6.19
C LYS A 277 27.22 5.78 -4.91
N LEU A 278 27.09 4.56 -4.44
CA LEU A 278 26.35 4.23 -3.22
C LEU A 278 27.04 4.76 -1.95
N SER A 279 28.38 4.89 -1.97
CA SER A 279 29.14 5.46 -0.84
C SER A 279 28.81 6.92 -0.58
N GLU A 280 28.35 7.69 -1.58
CA GLU A 280 27.89 9.07 -1.41
C GLU A 280 26.73 9.16 -0.40
N SER A 281 25.94 8.09 -0.27
CA SER A 281 24.84 7.95 0.67
C SER A 281 25.13 6.96 1.81
N HIS A 282 26.39 6.58 2.00
CA HIS A 282 26.83 5.65 3.04
C HIS A 282 26.12 4.28 3.02
N VAL A 283 25.78 3.76 1.84
CA VAL A 283 25.14 2.45 1.71
C VAL A 283 26.14 1.33 1.94
N GLU A 284 25.86 0.44 2.92
CA GLU A 284 26.59 -0.79 3.15
C GLU A 284 26.21 -1.84 2.10
N ILE A 285 27.19 -2.43 1.42
CA ILE A 285 26.99 -3.50 0.44
C ILE A 285 27.32 -4.83 1.09
N ARG A 286 26.37 -5.76 1.14
CA ARG A 286 26.56 -7.15 1.57
C ARG A 286 26.61 -8.06 0.36
N GLY A 287 27.82 -8.53 0.02
CA GLY A 287 28.07 -9.26 -1.21
C GLY A 287 28.52 -10.69 -1.00
N ASP A 288 28.31 -11.53 -2.02
CA ASP A 288 28.97 -12.81 -2.12
C ASP A 288 30.49 -12.65 -2.37
N GLU A 289 31.24 -13.76 -2.45
CA GLU A 289 32.69 -13.72 -2.63
C GLU A 289 33.13 -12.98 -3.91
N ARG A 290 32.34 -13.02 -4.98
CA ARG A 290 32.66 -12.36 -6.25
C ARG A 290 32.52 -10.84 -6.11
N VAL A 291 31.44 -10.38 -5.49
CA VAL A 291 31.19 -8.96 -5.18
C VAL A 291 32.26 -8.41 -4.25
N GLN A 292 32.65 -9.15 -3.18
CA GLN A 292 33.71 -8.75 -2.26
C GLN A 292 35.08 -8.62 -2.93
N LYS A 293 35.36 -9.42 -3.95
CA LYS A 293 36.60 -9.30 -4.75
C LYS A 293 36.59 -8.08 -5.65
N ALA A 294 35.42 -7.70 -6.17
CA ALA A 294 35.26 -6.59 -7.10
C ALA A 294 35.22 -5.22 -6.39
N THR A 295 34.83 -5.16 -5.12
CA THR A 295 34.86 -3.93 -4.32
C THR A 295 35.26 -4.20 -2.86
N LYS A 296 36.22 -3.40 -2.34
CA LYS A 296 36.81 -3.60 -1.02
C LYS A 296 35.87 -3.19 0.13
N ASP A 297 34.83 -2.42 -0.18
CA ASP A 297 33.89 -1.87 0.82
C ASP A 297 32.70 -2.82 1.07
N ALA A 298 32.62 -3.93 0.31
CA ALA A 298 31.57 -4.93 0.52
C ALA A 298 31.93 -5.87 1.68
N VAL A 299 30.96 -6.09 2.58
CA VAL A 299 31.05 -7.11 3.63
C VAL A 299 30.42 -8.43 3.16
N ALA A 300 30.73 -9.54 3.84
CA ALA A 300 30.19 -10.84 3.47
C ALA A 300 28.68 -10.92 3.71
N ALA A 301 27.93 -11.29 2.68
CA ALA A 301 26.51 -11.62 2.80
C ALA A 301 26.32 -13.04 3.37
N THR A 302 25.19 -13.23 4.03
CA THR A 302 24.68 -14.52 4.48
C THR A 302 23.42 -14.90 3.69
N GLU A 303 22.99 -16.16 3.78
CA GLU A 303 21.74 -16.61 3.14
C GLU A 303 20.52 -15.75 3.54
N LYS A 304 20.50 -15.22 4.74
CA LYS A 304 19.44 -14.36 5.23
C LYS A 304 19.37 -13.02 4.49
N ASP A 305 20.50 -12.51 4.04
CA ASP A 305 20.58 -11.18 3.40
C ASP A 305 19.82 -11.14 2.07
N TRP A 306 19.68 -12.26 1.36
CA TRP A 306 19.00 -12.33 0.06
C TRP A 306 17.50 -12.00 0.10
N GLY A 307 16.83 -12.25 1.24
CA GLY A 307 15.41 -11.98 1.43
C GLY A 307 15.13 -11.04 2.60
N THR A 308 16.10 -10.17 2.95
CA THR A 308 15.93 -9.22 4.06
C THR A 308 15.47 -7.86 3.56
N GLU A 309 14.35 -7.39 4.09
CA GLU A 309 13.95 -5.97 4.01
C GLU A 309 14.71 -5.20 5.08
N TYR A 310 15.72 -4.42 4.67
CA TYR A 310 16.59 -3.69 5.61
C TYR A 310 15.92 -2.40 6.11
N LEU A 311 15.18 -1.70 5.25
CA LEU A 311 14.63 -0.36 5.51
C LEU A 311 15.72 0.64 5.96
N ASP A 312 16.94 0.43 5.51
CA ASP A 312 18.15 1.17 5.89
C ASP A 312 19.09 1.30 4.69
N TYR A 313 20.17 2.06 4.84
CA TYR A 313 21.23 2.17 3.85
C TYR A 313 22.09 0.90 3.79
N ILE A 314 21.44 -0.22 3.53
CA ILE A 314 22.05 -1.55 3.34
C ILE A 314 21.44 -2.18 2.10
N ILE A 315 22.27 -2.83 1.27
CA ILE A 315 21.82 -3.56 0.10
C ILE A 315 22.62 -4.86 -0.04
N SER A 316 21.94 -5.97 -0.37
CA SER A 316 22.62 -7.22 -0.69
C SER A 316 22.96 -7.30 -2.19
N ALA A 317 23.99 -8.06 -2.55
CA ALA A 317 24.41 -8.28 -3.94
C ALA A 317 24.88 -9.72 -4.16
N LYS A 318 24.19 -10.43 -5.05
CA LYS A 318 24.42 -11.83 -5.41
C LYS A 318 24.86 -11.94 -6.87
N THR A 319 25.92 -12.70 -7.13
CA THR A 319 26.36 -13.01 -8.49
C THR A 319 25.68 -14.26 -9.01
N VAL A 320 25.31 -14.25 -10.28
CA VAL A 320 24.68 -15.38 -11.01
C VAL A 320 25.33 -15.59 -12.36
N SER A 321 25.24 -16.81 -12.89
CA SER A 321 25.83 -17.20 -14.17
C SER A 321 25.01 -16.79 -15.40
N ASP A 322 23.68 -16.68 -15.22
CA ASP A 322 22.75 -16.41 -16.31
C ASP A 322 21.38 -15.91 -15.79
N ILE A 323 20.47 -15.60 -16.73
CA ILE A 323 19.13 -15.13 -16.41
C ILE A 323 18.27 -16.21 -15.72
N ASP A 324 18.48 -17.49 -15.99
CA ASP A 324 17.69 -18.57 -15.39
C ASP A 324 18.01 -18.70 -13.89
N GLU A 325 19.29 -18.58 -13.53
CA GLU A 325 19.72 -18.54 -12.14
C GLU A 325 19.19 -17.26 -11.46
N ALA A 326 19.22 -16.11 -12.15
CA ALA A 326 18.68 -14.86 -11.63
C ALA A 326 17.18 -14.97 -11.30
N ILE A 327 16.37 -15.47 -12.23
CA ILE A 327 14.92 -15.67 -12.05
C ILE A 327 14.65 -16.65 -10.90
N THR A 328 15.39 -17.76 -10.84
CA THR A 328 15.27 -18.75 -9.77
C THR A 328 15.58 -18.13 -8.40
N HIS A 329 16.66 -17.35 -8.32
CA HIS A 329 17.05 -16.66 -7.09
C HIS A 329 16.02 -15.65 -6.67
N ILE A 330 15.58 -14.76 -7.57
CA ILE A 330 14.60 -13.72 -7.27
C ILE A 330 13.27 -14.34 -6.84
N ASN A 331 12.73 -15.31 -7.58
CA ASN A 331 11.48 -15.98 -7.21
C ASN A 331 11.55 -16.74 -5.87
N LYS A 332 12.75 -17.13 -5.42
CA LYS A 332 12.95 -17.75 -4.10
C LYS A 332 12.91 -16.74 -2.95
N TYR A 333 13.43 -15.53 -3.16
CA TYR A 333 13.67 -14.57 -2.07
C TYR A 333 12.77 -13.34 -2.12
N ASN A 334 12.10 -13.07 -3.26
CA ASN A 334 11.18 -11.95 -3.36
C ASN A 334 9.93 -12.15 -2.49
N THR A 335 9.24 -11.06 -2.25
CA THR A 335 7.97 -11.02 -1.54
C THR A 335 6.78 -10.77 -2.49
N GLY A 336 7.04 -10.78 -3.80
CA GLY A 336 6.03 -10.55 -4.83
C GLY A 336 5.67 -9.09 -5.06
N HIS A 337 6.50 -8.13 -4.61
CA HIS A 337 6.21 -6.70 -4.73
C HIS A 337 6.67 -6.12 -6.08
N SER A 338 7.95 -5.80 -6.22
CA SER A 338 8.49 -5.11 -7.39
C SER A 338 9.88 -5.62 -7.73
N GLU A 339 10.04 -6.07 -8.96
CA GLU A 339 11.29 -6.64 -9.46
C GLU A 339 11.69 -5.98 -10.77
N ALA A 340 12.98 -5.75 -10.99
CA ALA A 340 13.46 -5.10 -12.19
C ALA A 340 14.60 -5.87 -12.86
N ILE A 341 14.66 -5.82 -14.19
CA ILE A 341 15.83 -6.22 -14.99
C ILE A 341 16.39 -4.99 -15.70
N ILE A 342 17.72 -4.89 -15.76
CA ILE A 342 18.42 -3.92 -16.58
C ILE A 342 19.12 -4.68 -17.68
N THR A 343 18.70 -4.51 -18.94
CA THR A 343 19.17 -5.28 -20.08
C THR A 343 18.96 -4.55 -21.40
N ASN A 344 19.80 -4.83 -22.38
CA ASN A 344 19.60 -4.47 -23.79
C ASN A 344 19.17 -5.69 -24.64
N ASN A 345 19.04 -6.87 -24.02
CA ASN A 345 18.58 -8.09 -24.68
C ASN A 345 17.05 -8.20 -24.58
N TYR A 346 16.36 -8.11 -25.73
CA TYR A 346 14.90 -8.19 -25.80
C TYR A 346 14.36 -9.53 -25.29
N GLU A 347 15.02 -10.64 -25.61
CA GLU A 347 14.57 -11.98 -25.21
C GLU A 347 14.67 -12.13 -23.68
N HIS A 348 15.76 -11.65 -23.06
CA HIS A 348 15.91 -11.63 -21.60
C HIS A 348 14.86 -10.74 -20.94
N ALA A 349 14.59 -9.58 -21.51
CA ALA A 349 13.52 -8.70 -21.00
C ALA A 349 12.16 -9.41 -20.98
N GLN A 350 11.77 -10.05 -22.10
CA GLN A 350 10.50 -10.78 -22.19
C GLN A 350 10.44 -11.99 -21.26
N LYS A 351 11.54 -12.75 -21.16
CA LYS A 351 11.64 -13.88 -20.24
C LYS A 351 11.46 -13.44 -18.79
N PHE A 352 12.15 -12.38 -18.37
CA PHE A 352 12.05 -11.82 -17.02
C PHE A 352 10.62 -11.35 -16.71
N LEU A 353 9.99 -10.58 -17.62
CA LEU A 353 8.60 -10.11 -17.46
C LEU A 353 7.60 -11.25 -17.30
N ASN A 354 7.82 -12.40 -17.96
CA ASN A 354 6.91 -13.54 -17.93
C ASN A 354 7.13 -14.49 -16.75
N GLU A 355 8.37 -14.65 -16.30
CA GLU A 355 8.74 -15.69 -15.34
C GLU A 355 8.93 -15.19 -13.91
N ILE A 356 9.05 -13.87 -13.70
CA ILE A 356 9.09 -13.29 -12.36
C ILE A 356 7.67 -13.18 -11.79
N ASP A 357 7.47 -13.74 -10.61
CA ASP A 357 6.20 -13.71 -9.89
C ASP A 357 6.16 -12.53 -8.90
N ALA A 358 5.86 -11.34 -9.42
CA ALA A 358 5.71 -10.11 -8.63
C ALA A 358 4.49 -9.29 -9.11
N ALA A 359 4.06 -8.34 -8.29
CA ALA A 359 2.96 -7.44 -8.59
C ALA A 359 3.34 -6.42 -9.68
N ALA A 360 4.61 -5.98 -9.68
CA ALA A 360 5.16 -5.10 -10.69
C ALA A 360 6.52 -5.64 -11.18
N VAL A 361 6.69 -5.74 -12.48
CA VAL A 361 7.96 -6.21 -13.10
C VAL A 361 8.41 -5.18 -14.12
N TYR A 362 9.65 -4.73 -13.99
CA TYR A 362 10.20 -3.61 -14.75
C TYR A 362 11.32 -4.04 -15.69
N VAL A 363 11.41 -3.38 -16.82
CA VAL A 363 12.57 -3.39 -17.70
C VAL A 363 13.15 -1.98 -17.76
N ASN A 364 14.43 -1.82 -17.39
CA ASN A 364 15.18 -0.57 -17.47
C ASN A 364 14.53 0.62 -16.72
N ALA A 365 13.92 0.34 -15.56
CA ALA A 365 13.32 1.36 -14.72
C ALA A 365 13.50 1.02 -13.23
N SER A 366 13.43 2.05 -12.38
CA SER A 366 13.52 1.94 -10.92
C SER A 366 12.27 1.29 -10.34
N THR A 367 12.43 0.41 -9.34
CA THR A 367 11.33 -0.17 -8.58
C THR A 367 10.52 0.89 -7.80
N ARG A 368 11.08 2.10 -7.62
CA ARG A 368 10.42 3.24 -6.97
C ARG A 368 9.16 3.73 -7.65
N PHE A 369 8.94 3.37 -8.90
CA PHE A 369 7.72 3.71 -9.63
C PHE A 369 6.49 2.87 -9.23
N THR A 370 6.60 1.84 -8.40
CA THR A 370 5.43 1.13 -7.88
C THR A 370 4.72 1.98 -6.83
N ASP A 371 3.90 2.90 -7.29
CA ASP A 371 3.21 3.92 -6.52
C ASP A 371 1.91 4.29 -7.23
N GLY A 372 0.86 4.61 -6.46
CA GLY A 372 -0.45 4.91 -7.04
C GLY A 372 -0.45 6.13 -7.95
N PHE A 373 0.27 7.19 -7.59
CA PHE A 373 0.36 8.39 -8.42
C PHE A 373 1.16 8.13 -9.71
N GLU A 374 2.29 7.44 -9.59
CA GLU A 374 3.14 7.10 -10.74
C GLU A 374 2.43 6.17 -11.73
N PHE A 375 1.56 5.27 -11.25
CA PHE A 375 0.74 4.39 -12.09
C PHE A 375 -0.52 5.08 -12.64
N GLY A 376 -0.79 6.33 -12.25
CA GLY A 376 -1.98 7.06 -12.68
C GLY A 376 -3.26 6.66 -11.93
N PHE A 377 -3.17 5.92 -10.84
CA PHE A 377 -4.31 5.54 -10.01
C PHE A 377 -4.66 6.62 -8.97
N GLY A 378 -3.81 7.62 -8.81
CA GLY A 378 -3.89 8.62 -7.76
C GLY A 378 -3.46 8.07 -6.40
N ALA A 379 -4.16 8.46 -5.34
CA ALA A 379 -3.88 7.97 -4.00
C ALA A 379 -4.10 6.46 -3.86
N GLU A 380 -3.36 5.83 -2.96
CA GLU A 380 -3.45 4.41 -2.67
C GLU A 380 -3.55 4.13 -1.18
N ILE A 381 -4.20 3.03 -0.81
CA ILE A 381 -4.24 2.56 0.58
C ILE A 381 -3.05 1.64 0.89
N GLY A 382 -2.23 1.33 -0.08
CA GLY A 382 -1.03 0.51 0.00
C GLY A 382 -0.87 -0.39 -1.22
N ILE A 383 0.19 -1.19 -1.20
CA ILE A 383 0.53 -2.09 -2.30
C ILE A 383 0.32 -3.52 -1.83
N SER A 384 -0.54 -4.26 -2.54
CA SER A 384 -0.81 -5.68 -2.24
C SER A 384 0.07 -6.58 -3.08
N THR A 385 0.65 -7.60 -2.46
CA THR A 385 1.45 -8.62 -3.12
C THR A 385 0.71 -9.94 -3.35
N GLN A 386 -0.52 -10.04 -2.82
CA GLN A 386 -1.34 -11.26 -2.98
C GLN A 386 -1.92 -11.37 -4.40
N LYS A 387 -2.27 -12.61 -4.81
CA LYS A 387 -2.82 -12.89 -6.13
C LYS A 387 -4.35 -12.80 -6.20
N LEU A 388 -5.01 -12.89 -5.06
CA LEU A 388 -6.45 -12.87 -4.98
C LEU A 388 -6.96 -11.44 -4.71
N HIS A 389 -7.87 -10.95 -5.53
CA HIS A 389 -8.42 -9.60 -5.58
C HIS A 389 -7.39 -8.56 -6.04
N ALA A 390 -6.98 -7.58 -5.19
CA ALA A 390 -6.04 -6.54 -5.57
C ALA A 390 -4.60 -7.05 -5.55
N ARG A 391 -3.82 -6.72 -6.60
CA ARG A 391 -2.38 -6.95 -6.67
C ARG A 391 -1.70 -5.70 -7.24
N GLY A 392 -0.66 -5.20 -6.56
CA GLY A 392 -0.04 -3.91 -6.86
C GLY A 392 -0.65 -2.75 -6.05
N PRO A 393 -0.45 -1.48 -6.49
CA PRO A 393 -0.99 -0.31 -5.82
C PRO A 393 -2.51 -0.34 -5.75
N MET A 394 -3.07 -0.19 -4.55
CA MET A 394 -4.51 -0.26 -4.29
C MET A 394 -5.15 1.12 -4.31
N GLY A 395 -5.44 1.63 -5.50
CA GLY A 395 -6.25 2.82 -5.70
C GLY A 395 -7.76 2.55 -5.57
N LEU A 396 -8.59 3.44 -6.10
CA LEU A 396 -10.06 3.37 -5.95
C LEU A 396 -10.65 2.06 -6.48
N GLU A 397 -10.17 1.54 -7.61
CA GLU A 397 -10.69 0.30 -8.18
C GLU A 397 -10.53 -0.92 -7.25
N ALA A 398 -9.43 -0.97 -6.53
CA ALA A 398 -9.15 -2.05 -5.58
C ALA A 398 -10.10 -2.06 -4.38
N LEU A 399 -10.76 -0.95 -4.08
CA LEU A 399 -11.79 -0.83 -3.03
C LEU A 399 -13.20 -1.09 -3.56
N THR A 400 -13.31 -1.70 -4.74
CA THR A 400 -14.57 -2.09 -5.37
C THR A 400 -14.59 -3.58 -5.70
N THR A 401 -15.77 -4.09 -5.93
CA THR A 401 -16.01 -5.42 -6.49
C THR A 401 -16.99 -5.32 -7.66
N THR A 402 -17.41 -6.44 -8.20
CA THR A 402 -18.36 -6.46 -9.32
C THR A 402 -19.57 -7.29 -8.99
N LYS A 403 -20.74 -6.88 -9.52
CA LYS A 403 -21.94 -7.70 -9.55
C LYS A 403 -22.47 -7.87 -10.99
N TYR A 404 -23.20 -8.92 -11.22
CA TYR A 404 -23.91 -9.05 -12.48
C TYR A 404 -25.25 -8.31 -12.43
N ILE A 405 -25.55 -7.57 -13.50
CA ILE A 405 -26.86 -6.97 -13.77
C ILE A 405 -27.47 -7.69 -14.98
N ILE A 406 -28.72 -8.11 -14.86
CA ILE A 406 -29.33 -8.96 -15.86
C ILE A 406 -30.69 -8.35 -16.22
N TYR A 407 -30.89 -8.09 -17.50
CA TYR A 407 -32.16 -7.66 -18.07
C TYR A 407 -32.76 -8.81 -18.88
N GLY A 408 -34.02 -9.09 -18.62
CA GLY A 408 -34.78 -10.10 -19.31
C GLY A 408 -36.14 -9.58 -19.76
N ASP A 409 -36.84 -10.37 -20.55
CA ASP A 409 -38.17 -10.14 -21.05
C ASP A 409 -39.03 -11.43 -20.85
N GLY A 410 -39.01 -11.97 -19.62
CA GLY A 410 -39.76 -13.14 -19.24
C GLY A 410 -39.09 -14.49 -19.53
N GLN A 411 -37.81 -14.54 -19.85
CA GLN A 411 -37.10 -15.82 -20.06
C GLN A 411 -37.12 -16.69 -18.79
N ILE A 412 -37.39 -17.96 -18.99
CA ILE A 412 -37.31 -19.00 -17.94
C ILE A 412 -36.22 -20.02 -18.30
N ARG A 413 -35.72 -20.71 -17.30
CA ARG A 413 -34.78 -21.81 -17.48
C ARG A 413 -35.60 -23.10 -17.64
N GLU A 414 -35.40 -23.81 -18.76
CA GLU A 414 -35.95 -25.12 -19.03
C GLU A 414 -35.25 -26.24 -18.27
#